data_165d606e7845978166d55e9bffeca888
#
_entry.id   165d606e7845978166d55e9bffeca888
#
_cell.length_a   1.000
_cell.length_b   1.000
_cell.length_c   1.000
_cell.angle_alpha   90.00
_cell.angle_beta   90.00
_cell.angle_gamma   90.00
#
_symmetry.space_group_name_H-M   'P 1'
#
loop_
_entity.id
_entity.type
_entity.pdbx_description
1 polymer ?
#
loop_
_entity_poly.entity_id
_entity_poly.type
_entity_poly.pdbx_seq_one_letter_code
_entity_poly.pdbx_strand_id
1 'polypeptide(L)'
;MSLTINYYAAAKASVGQDSQELDFEALPRDGDGRVTRGAVENALIAAHPTAPAGEQPLAEVLERCSFLLDGQACPEPETEISDGSALDVLPPFAGG
;
A
#
# COMPACT_ATOMS: atom_id res chain seq x y z
N MET A 1 -16.69 -4.19 3.29
CA MET A 1 -16.31 -2.76 3.25
C MET A 1 -14.95 -2.64 2.58
N SER A 2 -14.44 -1.46 2.42
CA SER A 2 -13.22 -1.29 1.63
C SER A 2 -12.14 -0.51 2.34
N LEU A 3 -10.90 -0.72 1.89
CA LEU A 3 -9.73 0.03 2.30
C LEU A 3 -9.28 0.81 1.06
N THR A 4 -9.14 2.11 1.20
CA THR A 4 -8.69 2.96 0.09
C THR A 4 -7.16 3.04 0.12
N ILE A 5 -6.53 2.80 -1.02
CA ILE A 5 -5.08 2.95 -1.18
C ILE A 5 -4.84 4.12 -2.12
N ASN A 6 -4.06 5.09 -1.69
CA ASN A 6 -3.69 6.24 -2.52
C ASN A 6 -2.22 6.13 -2.89
N TYR A 7 -1.93 6.17 -4.19
CA TYR A 7 -0.57 6.03 -4.71
C TYR A 7 -0.02 7.38 -5.14
N TYR A 8 1.25 7.62 -4.86
CA TYR A 8 1.93 8.86 -5.22
C TYR A 8 3.25 8.56 -5.93
N ALA A 9 3.67 9.47 -6.79
CA ALA A 9 4.99 9.45 -7.44
C ALA A 9 5.32 8.08 -8.05
N ALA A 10 6.45 7.49 -7.68
CA ALA A 10 6.91 6.23 -8.24
C ALA A 10 5.94 5.06 -7.99
N ALA A 11 5.22 5.10 -6.85
CA ALA A 11 4.22 4.06 -6.57
C ALA A 11 3.04 4.18 -7.55
N LYS A 12 2.60 5.39 -7.84
CA LYS A 12 1.56 5.63 -8.84
C LYS A 12 2.02 5.14 -10.21
N ALA A 13 3.26 5.41 -10.58
CA ALA A 13 3.82 4.96 -11.86
C ALA A 13 3.87 3.44 -11.94
N SER A 14 4.23 2.77 -10.85
CA SER A 14 4.31 1.30 -10.81
C SER A 14 2.95 0.64 -10.99
N VAL A 15 1.90 1.25 -10.46
CA VAL A 15 0.55 0.69 -10.48
C VAL A 15 -0.23 1.15 -11.70
N GLY A 16 0.04 2.37 -12.17
CA GLY A 16 -0.67 2.94 -13.31
C GLY A 16 -2.00 3.58 -12.95
N GLN A 17 -2.24 3.85 -11.66
CA GLN A 17 -3.47 4.51 -11.23
C GLN A 17 -3.22 5.32 -9.95
N ASP A 18 -4.08 6.31 -9.70
CA ASP A 18 -3.94 7.19 -8.53
C ASP A 18 -4.34 6.53 -7.23
N SER A 19 -5.36 5.66 -7.29
CA SER A 19 -5.88 5.02 -6.10
C SER A 19 -6.60 3.74 -6.48
N GLN A 20 -6.84 2.91 -5.47
CA GLN A 20 -7.68 1.73 -5.64
C GLN A 20 -8.35 1.39 -4.33
N GLU A 21 -9.42 0.63 -4.42
CA GLU A 21 -10.12 0.11 -3.25
C GLU A 21 -9.85 -1.37 -3.13
N LEU A 22 -9.53 -1.82 -1.92
CA LEU A 22 -9.39 -3.23 -1.63
C LEU A 22 -10.58 -3.69 -0.80
N ASP A 23 -11.06 -4.90 -1.08
CA ASP A 23 -12.08 -5.52 -0.26
C ASP A 23 -11.46 -5.89 1.07
N PHE A 24 -11.82 -5.18 2.13
CA PHE A 24 -11.21 -5.36 3.44
C PHE A 24 -11.38 -6.78 3.98
N GLU A 25 -12.55 -7.40 3.73
CA GLU A 25 -12.84 -8.75 4.18
C GLU A 25 -11.95 -9.81 3.51
N ALA A 26 -11.44 -9.50 2.33
CA ALA A 26 -10.59 -10.44 1.58
C ALA A 26 -9.12 -10.36 2.00
N LEU A 27 -8.74 -9.38 2.83
CA LEU A 27 -7.35 -9.23 3.26
C LEU A 27 -6.96 -10.29 4.29
N PRO A 28 -5.71 -10.76 4.25
CA PRO A 28 -5.25 -11.76 5.24
C PRO A 28 -5.28 -11.20 6.65
N ARG A 29 -5.56 -12.08 7.61
CA ARG A 29 -5.57 -11.75 9.04
C ARG A 29 -4.40 -12.41 9.73
N ASP A 30 -3.87 -11.75 10.77
CA ASP A 30 -2.84 -12.37 11.62
C ASP A 30 -3.49 -13.29 12.65
N GLY A 31 -2.70 -13.82 13.57
CA GLY A 31 -3.19 -14.75 14.59
C GLY A 31 -4.23 -14.16 15.53
N ASP A 32 -4.31 -12.83 15.61
CA ASP A 32 -5.29 -12.12 16.45
C ASP A 32 -6.48 -11.63 15.64
N GLY A 33 -6.56 -11.99 14.36
CA GLY A 33 -7.67 -11.60 13.50
C GLY A 33 -7.56 -10.19 12.95
N ARG A 34 -6.37 -9.58 13.01
CA ARG A 34 -6.14 -8.21 12.56
C ARG A 34 -5.55 -8.18 11.16
N VAL A 35 -5.88 -7.11 10.43
CA VAL A 35 -5.19 -6.80 9.17
C VAL A 35 -4.08 -5.81 9.51
N THR A 36 -2.85 -6.14 9.13
CA THR A 36 -1.69 -5.26 9.40
C THR A 36 -1.28 -4.53 8.14
N ARG A 37 -0.50 -3.44 8.29
CA ARG A 37 0.03 -2.72 7.15
C ARG A 37 0.87 -3.66 6.26
N GLY A 38 1.67 -4.53 6.87
CA GLY A 38 2.47 -5.50 6.12
C GLY A 38 1.62 -6.44 5.27
N ALA A 39 0.47 -6.88 5.81
CA ALA A 39 -0.45 -7.73 5.05
C ALA A 39 -1.04 -6.97 3.85
N VAL A 40 -1.35 -5.68 4.04
CA VAL A 40 -1.84 -4.83 2.95
C VAL A 40 -0.76 -4.68 1.87
N GLU A 41 0.49 -4.44 2.25
CA GLU A 41 1.59 -4.34 1.30
C GLU A 41 1.71 -5.62 0.45
N ASN A 42 1.64 -6.77 1.10
CA ASN A 42 1.73 -8.05 0.39
C ASN A 42 0.56 -8.24 -0.56
N ALA A 43 -0.63 -7.81 -0.18
CA ALA A 43 -1.80 -7.88 -1.05
C ALA A 43 -1.64 -6.98 -2.28
N LEU A 44 -1.05 -5.78 -2.11
CA LEU A 44 -0.80 -4.88 -3.21
C LEU A 44 0.24 -5.45 -4.19
N ILE A 45 1.30 -6.05 -3.65
CA ILE A 45 2.33 -6.68 -4.48
C ILE A 45 1.73 -7.83 -5.29
N ALA A 46 0.88 -8.63 -4.67
CA ALA A 46 0.22 -9.74 -5.36
C ALA A 46 -0.74 -9.26 -6.45
N ALA A 47 -1.40 -8.11 -6.22
CA ALA A 47 -2.33 -7.54 -7.19
C ALA A 47 -1.61 -6.86 -8.36
N HIS A 48 -0.37 -6.43 -8.16
CA HIS A 48 0.42 -5.71 -9.16
C HIS A 48 1.78 -6.37 -9.36
N PRO A 49 1.81 -7.60 -9.89
CA PRO A 49 3.07 -8.34 -10.02
C PRO A 49 4.00 -7.78 -11.09
N THR A 50 3.46 -7.01 -12.04
CA THR A 50 4.25 -6.38 -13.09
C THR A 50 3.90 -4.89 -13.16
N ALA A 51 4.89 -4.08 -13.56
CA ALA A 51 4.68 -2.65 -13.74
C ALA A 51 4.52 -2.33 -15.23
N PRO A 52 3.95 -1.15 -15.56
CA PRO A 52 3.98 -0.68 -16.94
C PRO A 52 5.40 -0.61 -17.49
N ALA A 53 5.54 -0.70 -18.80
CA ALA A 53 6.86 -0.69 -19.44
C ALA A 53 7.68 0.51 -19.00
N GLY A 54 8.92 0.26 -18.61
CA GLY A 54 9.84 1.31 -18.16
C GLY A 54 9.72 1.69 -16.70
N GLU A 55 8.76 1.13 -15.96
CA GLU A 55 8.56 1.44 -14.56
C GLU A 55 9.05 0.30 -13.66
N GLN A 56 9.39 0.66 -12.42
CA GLN A 56 9.83 -0.34 -11.44
C GLN A 56 8.63 -1.13 -10.91
N PRO A 57 8.82 -2.41 -10.57
CA PRO A 57 7.77 -3.20 -9.91
C PRO A 57 7.40 -2.59 -8.56
N LEU A 58 6.14 -2.70 -8.18
CA LEU A 58 5.65 -2.16 -6.92
C LEU A 58 6.41 -2.71 -5.71
N ALA A 59 6.78 -4.00 -5.75
CA ALA A 59 7.53 -4.61 -4.65
C ALA A 59 8.83 -3.86 -4.35
N GLU A 60 9.53 -3.38 -5.37
CA GLU A 60 10.77 -2.62 -5.17
C GLU A 60 10.51 -1.21 -4.68
N VAL A 61 9.44 -0.58 -5.19
CA VAL A 61 9.10 0.78 -4.78
C VAL A 61 8.67 0.81 -3.32
N LEU A 62 7.86 -0.17 -2.89
CA LEU A 62 7.36 -0.22 -1.52
C LEU A 62 8.46 -0.32 -0.47
N GLU A 63 9.60 -0.91 -0.81
CA GLU A 63 10.72 -1.02 0.13
C GLU A 63 11.24 0.33 0.61
N ARG A 64 11.00 1.39 -0.16
CA ARG A 64 11.48 2.74 0.15
C ARG A 64 10.36 3.69 0.53
N CYS A 65 9.12 3.20 0.59
CA CYS A 65 7.98 4.06 0.86
C CYS A 65 7.77 4.32 2.34
N SER A 66 7.22 5.50 2.63
CA SER A 66 6.59 5.79 3.91
C SER A 66 5.08 5.64 3.72
N PHE A 67 4.36 5.53 4.83
CA PHE A 67 2.92 5.32 4.79
C PHE A 67 2.22 6.27 5.74
N LEU A 68 1.05 6.76 5.31
CA LEU A 68 0.16 7.48 6.21
C LEU A 68 -1.14 6.69 6.29
N LEU A 69 -1.60 6.46 7.50
CA LEU A 69 -2.87 5.79 7.76
C LEU A 69 -3.83 6.85 8.28
N ASP A 70 -4.86 7.15 7.51
CA ASP A 70 -5.81 8.21 7.82
C ASP A 70 -5.11 9.53 8.15
N GLY A 71 -4.06 9.84 7.40
CA GLY A 71 -3.31 11.09 7.54
C GLY A 71 -2.23 11.09 8.60
N GLN A 72 -2.03 9.99 9.33
CA GLN A 72 -1.01 9.88 10.37
C GLN A 72 0.08 8.91 9.97
N ALA A 73 1.33 9.21 10.37
CA ALA A 73 2.46 8.36 10.05
C ALA A 73 2.24 6.92 10.55
N CYS A 74 2.57 5.97 9.70
CA CYS A 74 2.35 4.55 9.97
C CYS A 74 3.65 3.79 9.69
N PRO A 75 4.70 3.97 10.53
CA PRO A 75 6.02 3.42 10.23
C PRO A 75 6.16 1.93 10.51
N GLU A 76 5.28 1.35 11.31
CA GLU A 76 5.42 -0.04 11.73
C GLU A 76 4.56 -0.96 10.87
N PRO A 77 5.15 -2.02 10.27
CA PRO A 77 4.37 -2.95 9.45
C PRO A 77 3.33 -3.75 10.25
N GLU A 78 3.49 -3.83 11.57
CA GLU A 78 2.55 -4.52 12.45
C GLU A 78 1.33 -3.67 12.83
N THR A 79 1.31 -2.41 12.44
CA THR A 79 0.19 -1.52 12.76
C THR A 79 -1.11 -2.06 12.18
N GLU A 80 -2.14 -2.10 13.02
CA GLU A 80 -3.45 -2.58 12.60
C GLU A 80 -4.11 -1.57 11.66
N ILE A 81 -4.67 -2.09 10.58
CA ILE A 81 -5.44 -1.32 9.61
C ILE A 81 -6.91 -1.62 9.83
N SER A 82 -7.73 -0.58 9.89
CA SER A 82 -9.17 -0.73 10.10
C SER A 82 -9.95 -0.63 8.81
N ASP A 83 -11.10 -1.31 8.78
CA ASP A 83 -12.05 -1.20 7.68
C ASP A 83 -12.48 0.27 7.52
N GLY A 84 -12.52 0.73 6.29
CA GLY A 84 -12.92 2.10 5.99
C GLY A 84 -11.78 3.13 6.04
N SER A 85 -10.57 2.69 6.36
CA SER A 85 -9.41 3.59 6.41
C SER A 85 -8.86 3.91 5.03
N ALA A 86 -7.97 4.90 4.98
CA ALA A 86 -7.22 5.26 3.78
C ALA A 86 -5.72 5.14 4.09
N LEU A 87 -5.00 4.42 3.24
CA LEU A 87 -3.56 4.24 3.35
C LEU A 87 -2.88 4.95 2.18
N ASP A 88 -2.03 5.93 2.49
CA ASP A 88 -1.26 6.64 1.48
C ASP A 88 0.11 6.00 1.35
N VAL A 89 0.53 5.74 0.11
CA VAL A 89 1.82 5.13 -0.21
C VAL A 89 2.72 6.23 -0.76
N LEU A 90 3.73 6.61 0.01
CA LEU A 90 4.55 7.79 -0.26
C LEU A 90 6.02 7.41 -0.49
N PRO A 91 6.43 7.22 -1.76
CA PRO A 91 7.85 7.02 -2.06
C PRO A 91 8.65 8.27 -1.72
N PRO A 92 9.97 8.16 -1.52
CA PRO A 92 10.80 9.35 -1.37
C PRO A 92 10.76 10.15 -2.67
N PHE A 93 10.86 11.47 -2.55
CA PHE A 93 10.86 12.32 -3.72
C PHE A 93 12.10 12.06 -4.55
N ALA A 94 11.95 12.08 -5.86
CA ALA A 94 13.07 11.96 -6.78
C ALA A 94 14.00 13.15 -6.54
N GLY A 95 15.27 12.90 -6.35
CA GLY A 95 16.23 13.94 -6.04
C GLY A 95 16.20 14.38 -4.59
N GLY A 96 15.41 13.75 -3.78
CA GLY A 96 15.34 14.10 -2.37
C GLY A 96 15.02 12.93 -1.52
#